data_2422bf518e1f9cdeace45017dacd837b
#
_entry.id   2422bf518e1f9cdeace45017dacd837b
#
_cell.length_a   1.000
_cell.length_b   1.000
_cell.length_c   1.000
_cell.angle_alpha   90.00
_cell.angle_beta   90.00
_cell.angle_gamma   90.00
#
_symmetry.space_group_name_H-M   'P 1'
#
loop_
_entity.id
_entity.type
_entity.pdbx_description
1 polymer ?
#
loop_
_entity_poly.entity_id
_entity_poly.type
_entity_poly.pdbx_seq_one_letter_code
_entity_poly.pdbx_strand_id
1 'polypeptide(L)'
;MSDRVPLIRVTAMPSDTNPYGGVFGGWLMGQMGLACGSFASRHSGGKAILVAADELKFPGAMAVGDELSVYVELLKQGRTSLKLKAEAIARVRDGTDEKTVAEGEFTFVALDPNNQPREIAAKEESNG
;
A
#
# COMPACT_ATOMS: atom_id res chain seq x y z
N MET A 1 4.60 -19.09 8.29
CA MET A 1 3.74 -18.09 8.92
C MET A 1 4.37 -16.74 8.84
N SER A 2 3.64 -15.81 8.35
CA SER A 2 4.17 -14.46 8.18
C SER A 2 4.03 -13.67 9.47
N ASP A 3 5.09 -12.94 9.81
CA ASP A 3 5.05 -12.05 10.96
C ASP A 3 4.75 -10.63 10.52
N ARG A 4 4.36 -10.46 9.28
CA ARG A 4 4.08 -9.13 8.76
C ARG A 4 2.89 -8.51 9.47
N VAL A 5 2.97 -7.20 9.65
CA VAL A 5 1.88 -6.42 10.22
C VAL A 5 1.31 -5.56 9.11
N PRO A 6 0.01 -5.62 8.86
CA PRO A 6 -0.56 -4.80 7.81
C PRO A 6 -0.58 -3.34 8.22
N LEU A 7 -0.40 -2.45 7.25
CA LEU A 7 -0.51 -1.02 7.50
C LEU A 7 -1.96 -0.58 7.46
N ILE A 8 -2.80 -1.32 6.75
CA ILE A 8 -4.22 -1.04 6.66
C ILE A 8 -4.95 -2.37 6.78
N ARG A 9 -6.04 -2.37 7.53
CA ARG A 9 -6.96 -3.49 7.58
C ARG A 9 -8.35 -2.91 7.56
N VAL A 10 -9.13 -3.24 6.53
CA VAL A 10 -10.41 -2.59 6.30
C VAL A 10 -11.39 -3.56 5.65
N THR A 11 -12.66 -3.39 5.96
CA THR A 11 -13.73 -4.23 5.39
C THR A 11 -14.27 -3.56 4.14
N ALA A 12 -14.45 -4.34 3.07
CA ALA A 12 -15.06 -3.82 1.86
C ALA A 12 -16.57 -3.68 2.07
N MET A 13 -17.09 -2.50 1.74
CA MET A 13 -18.49 -2.17 1.94
C MET A 13 -19.22 -2.09 0.60
N PRO A 14 -20.56 -2.12 0.61
CA PRO A 14 -21.31 -2.05 -0.65
C PRO A 14 -20.94 -0.84 -1.52
N SER A 15 -20.59 0.29 -0.89
CA SER A 15 -20.21 1.48 -1.65
C SER A 15 -18.88 1.32 -2.37
N ASP A 16 -18.13 0.25 -2.10
CA ASP A 16 -16.82 0.02 -2.70
C ASP A 16 -16.88 -0.92 -3.89
N THR A 17 -18.07 -1.19 -4.40
CA THR A 17 -18.23 -2.16 -5.49
C THR A 17 -18.19 -1.52 -6.86
N ASN A 18 -17.88 -2.34 -7.87
CA ASN A 18 -17.94 -1.93 -9.26
C ASN A 18 -19.36 -2.22 -9.78
N PRO A 19 -19.67 -1.85 -11.04
CA PRO A 19 -21.02 -2.09 -11.57
C PRO A 19 -21.42 -3.56 -11.67
N TYR A 20 -20.48 -4.46 -11.53
CA TYR A 20 -20.73 -5.89 -11.67
C TYR A 20 -20.83 -6.62 -10.34
N GLY A 21 -20.77 -5.87 -9.21
CA GLY A 21 -21.01 -6.45 -7.90
C GLY A 21 -19.77 -6.83 -7.11
N GLY A 22 -18.60 -6.82 -7.73
CA GLY A 22 -17.36 -7.08 -7.01
C GLY A 22 -16.75 -5.81 -6.49
N VAL A 23 -15.72 -5.94 -5.66
CA VAL A 23 -15.03 -4.78 -5.12
C VAL A 23 -14.29 -4.07 -6.25
N PHE A 24 -14.38 -2.75 -6.26
CA PHE A 24 -13.82 -1.93 -7.32
C PHE A 24 -12.30 -1.92 -7.29
N GLY A 25 -11.67 -2.17 -8.45
CA GLY A 25 -10.20 -2.18 -8.51
C GLY A 25 -9.57 -0.86 -8.09
N GLY A 26 -10.23 0.25 -8.40
CA GLY A 26 -9.75 1.56 -7.98
C GLY A 26 -9.74 1.71 -6.46
N TRP A 27 -10.69 1.08 -5.77
CA TRP A 27 -10.71 1.10 -4.32
C TRP A 27 -9.49 0.34 -3.77
N LEU A 28 -9.16 -0.81 -4.38
CA LEU A 28 -7.98 -1.57 -3.98
C LEU A 28 -6.71 -0.76 -4.18
N MET A 29 -6.61 -0.09 -5.34
CA MET A 29 -5.45 0.78 -5.61
C MET A 29 -5.36 1.89 -4.59
N GLY A 30 -6.49 2.49 -4.22
CA GLY A 30 -6.52 3.55 -3.23
C GLY A 30 -6.03 3.07 -1.87
N GLN A 31 -6.43 1.88 -1.46
CA GLN A 31 -5.99 1.34 -0.19
C GLN A 31 -4.49 1.09 -0.18
N MET A 32 -3.96 0.56 -1.30
CA MET A 32 -2.52 0.36 -1.41
C MET A 32 -1.78 1.69 -1.39
N GLY A 33 -2.33 2.70 -2.07
CA GLY A 33 -1.71 4.02 -2.07
C GLY A 33 -1.69 4.66 -0.70
N LEU A 34 -2.79 4.52 0.07
CA LEU A 34 -2.84 5.05 1.43
C LEU A 34 -1.83 4.35 2.32
N ALA A 35 -1.72 3.03 2.21
CA ALA A 35 -0.77 2.28 3.02
C ALA A 35 0.66 2.67 2.69
N CYS A 36 0.98 2.77 1.39
CA CYS A 36 2.32 3.17 0.97
C CYS A 36 2.63 4.60 1.40
N GLY A 37 1.64 5.49 1.31
CA GLY A 37 1.84 6.87 1.73
C GLY A 37 2.15 6.98 3.21
N SER A 38 1.45 6.21 4.03
CA SER A 38 1.70 6.17 5.46
C SER A 38 3.13 5.68 5.74
N PHE A 39 3.52 4.60 5.06
CA PHE A 39 4.87 4.08 5.20
C PHE A 39 5.90 5.12 4.76
N ALA A 40 5.68 5.75 3.60
CA ALA A 40 6.64 6.69 3.04
C ALA A 40 6.83 7.91 3.94
N SER A 41 5.75 8.45 4.48
CA SER A 41 5.84 9.60 5.37
C SER A 41 6.59 9.25 6.63
N ARG A 42 6.28 8.11 7.21
CA ARG A 42 6.93 7.70 8.46
C ARG A 42 8.40 7.38 8.24
N HIS A 43 8.70 6.64 7.18
CA HIS A 43 10.07 6.22 6.89
C HIS A 43 10.96 7.42 6.53
N SER A 44 10.43 8.35 5.75
CA SER A 44 11.22 9.52 5.34
C SER A 44 11.22 10.64 6.37
N GLY A 45 10.37 10.53 7.38
CA GLY A 45 10.32 11.52 8.44
C GLY A 45 9.60 12.80 8.08
N GLY A 46 8.72 12.77 7.10
CA GLY A 46 8.02 13.98 6.72
C GLY A 46 7.15 13.77 5.49
N LYS A 47 6.83 14.87 4.83
CA LYS A 47 5.95 14.85 3.68
C LYS A 47 6.52 14.00 2.56
N ALA A 48 5.68 13.16 1.98
CA ALA A 48 6.04 12.34 0.82
C ALA A 48 4.82 12.20 -0.06
N ILE A 49 5.02 12.24 -1.37
CA ILE A 49 3.90 12.21 -2.30
C ILE A 49 4.11 11.13 -3.34
N LEU A 50 3.00 10.53 -3.76
CA LEU A 50 3.03 9.50 -4.79
C LEU A 50 3.27 10.11 -6.14
N VAL A 51 4.27 9.59 -6.87
CA VAL A 51 4.56 10.10 -8.21
C VAL A 51 4.44 9.04 -9.30
N ALA A 52 4.43 7.76 -8.95
CA ALA A 52 4.30 6.71 -9.96
C ALA A 52 3.78 5.42 -9.33
N ALA A 53 3.03 4.66 -10.12
CA ALA A 53 2.56 3.35 -9.74
C ALA A 53 2.81 2.41 -10.91
N ASP A 54 3.46 1.29 -10.64
CA ASP A 54 3.84 0.32 -11.66
C ASP A 54 3.47 -1.08 -11.25
N GLU A 55 3.51 -2.00 -12.18
CA GLU A 55 3.34 -3.43 -11.90
C GLU A 55 2.05 -3.73 -11.15
N LEU A 56 0.99 -2.99 -11.48
CA LEU A 56 -0.30 -3.20 -10.82
C LEU A 56 -0.95 -4.44 -11.37
N LYS A 57 -1.34 -5.35 -10.48
CA LYS A 57 -1.99 -6.60 -10.85
C LYS A 57 -3.13 -6.88 -9.90
N PHE A 58 -4.18 -7.50 -10.43
CA PHE A 58 -5.37 -7.83 -9.66
C PHE A 58 -5.67 -9.31 -9.85
N PRO A 59 -4.88 -10.19 -9.21
CA PRO A 59 -4.98 -11.63 -9.45
C PRO A 59 -6.22 -12.31 -8.87
N GLY A 60 -6.94 -11.66 -7.98
CA GLY A 60 -8.11 -12.27 -7.37
C GLY A 60 -9.23 -11.27 -7.18
N ALA A 61 -10.43 -11.78 -7.02
CA ALA A 61 -11.59 -10.95 -6.77
C ALA A 61 -11.88 -10.90 -5.26
N MET A 62 -12.45 -9.78 -4.82
CA MET A 62 -12.81 -9.60 -3.43
C MET A 62 -14.29 -9.28 -3.35
N ALA A 63 -14.96 -9.87 -2.37
CA ALA A 63 -16.39 -9.68 -2.18
C ALA A 63 -16.66 -8.66 -1.07
N VAL A 64 -17.85 -8.07 -1.13
CA VAL A 64 -18.31 -7.18 -0.06
C VAL A 64 -18.31 -7.97 1.25
N GLY A 65 -17.79 -7.37 2.31
CA GLY A 65 -17.71 -8.00 3.60
C GLY A 65 -16.36 -8.64 3.90
N ASP A 66 -15.58 -8.93 2.86
CA ASP A 66 -14.25 -9.50 3.08
C ASP A 66 -13.34 -8.44 3.72
N GLU A 67 -12.36 -8.91 4.47
CA GLU A 67 -11.41 -8.02 5.13
C GLU A 67 -10.15 -7.91 4.30
N LEU A 68 -9.75 -6.69 3.99
CA LEU A 68 -8.54 -6.42 3.24
C LEU A 68 -7.41 -6.05 4.19
N SER A 69 -6.25 -6.68 4.02
CA SER A 69 -5.04 -6.28 4.73
C SER A 69 -4.01 -5.87 3.68
N VAL A 70 -3.37 -4.73 3.88
CA VAL A 70 -2.36 -4.25 2.95
C VAL A 70 -1.01 -4.23 3.64
N TYR A 71 -0.05 -4.90 3.02
CA TYR A 71 1.32 -5.00 3.50
C TYR A 71 2.22 -4.21 2.57
N VAL A 72 3.22 -3.55 3.15
CA VAL A 72 4.13 -2.70 2.38
C VAL A 72 5.56 -3.08 2.74
N GLU A 73 6.42 -3.14 1.72
CA GLU A 73 7.84 -3.33 1.97
C GLU A 73 8.64 -2.36 1.12
N LEU A 74 9.78 -1.92 1.64
CA LEU A 74 10.66 -1.02 0.92
C LEU A 74 11.47 -1.82 -0.07
N LEU A 75 11.38 -1.48 -1.35
CA LEU A 75 12.17 -2.13 -2.39
C LEU A 75 13.47 -1.40 -2.65
N LYS A 76 13.42 -0.06 -2.65
CA LYS A 76 14.60 0.71 -3.01
C LYS A 76 14.45 2.12 -2.44
N GLN A 77 15.53 2.65 -1.92
CA GLN A 77 15.57 4.02 -1.45
C GLN A 77 16.60 4.80 -2.27
N GLY A 78 16.15 5.86 -2.94
CA GLY A 78 17.04 6.78 -3.61
C GLY A 78 17.34 7.95 -2.71
N ARG A 79 17.96 8.99 -3.27
CA ARG A 79 18.30 10.15 -2.47
C ARG A 79 17.07 10.90 -1.99
N THR A 80 16.05 11.02 -2.84
CA THR A 80 14.82 11.74 -2.51
C THR A 80 13.59 10.88 -2.68
N SER A 81 13.72 9.62 -3.10
CA SER A 81 12.58 8.79 -3.44
C SER A 81 12.61 7.46 -2.73
N LEU A 82 11.43 6.85 -2.65
CA LEU A 82 11.26 5.51 -2.10
C LEU A 82 10.43 4.70 -3.09
N LYS A 83 10.86 3.49 -3.37
CA LYS A 83 10.05 2.56 -4.14
C LYS A 83 9.55 1.48 -3.22
N LEU A 84 8.23 1.33 -3.14
CA LEU A 84 7.58 0.46 -2.19
C LEU A 84 6.75 -0.58 -2.91
N LYS A 85 6.69 -1.78 -2.36
CA LYS A 85 5.80 -2.80 -2.88
C LYS A 85 4.63 -2.93 -1.93
N ALA A 86 3.42 -2.93 -2.48
CA ALA A 86 2.21 -3.15 -1.71
C ALA A 86 1.59 -4.46 -2.14
N GLU A 87 1.11 -5.22 -1.17
CA GLU A 87 0.38 -6.46 -1.42
C GLU A 87 -0.91 -6.39 -0.62
N ALA A 88 -2.03 -6.57 -1.31
CA ALA A 88 -3.35 -6.51 -0.70
C ALA A 88 -3.93 -7.91 -0.66
N ILE A 89 -4.23 -8.40 0.54
CA ILE A 89 -4.71 -9.75 0.77
C ILE A 89 -6.11 -9.68 1.37
N ALA A 90 -7.05 -10.41 0.77
CA ALA A 90 -8.41 -10.45 1.26
C ALA A 90 -8.65 -11.75 2.00
N ARG A 91 -9.31 -11.66 3.15
CA ARG A 91 -9.74 -12.82 3.92
C ARG A 91 -11.27 -12.87 3.82
N VAL A 92 -11.81 -14.05 3.53
CA VAL A 92 -13.27 -14.20 3.47
C VAL A 92 -13.86 -13.81 4.82
N ARG A 93 -15.04 -13.17 4.77
CA ARG A 93 -15.62 -12.61 5.99
C ARG A 93 -15.82 -13.65 7.08
N ASP A 94 -16.34 -14.80 6.71
CA ASP A 94 -16.73 -15.81 7.70
C ASP A 94 -15.74 -16.95 7.84
N GLY A 95 -14.49 -16.73 7.46
CA GLY A 95 -13.52 -17.81 7.51
C GLY A 95 -12.10 -17.30 7.60
N THR A 96 -11.17 -18.18 7.33
CA THR A 96 -9.75 -17.87 7.43
C THR A 96 -9.04 -17.92 6.07
N ASP A 97 -9.76 -18.28 5.00
CA ASP A 97 -9.11 -18.36 3.69
C ASP A 97 -8.71 -16.97 3.23
N GLU A 98 -7.50 -16.87 2.73
CA GLU A 98 -6.93 -15.61 2.25
C GLU A 98 -6.43 -15.77 0.83
N LYS A 99 -6.43 -14.66 0.09
CA LYS A 99 -5.83 -14.66 -1.24
C LYS A 99 -5.36 -13.26 -1.57
N THR A 100 -4.33 -13.18 -2.40
CA THR A 100 -3.87 -11.88 -2.90
C THR A 100 -4.87 -11.38 -3.92
N VAL A 101 -5.38 -10.18 -3.71
CA VAL A 101 -6.35 -9.58 -4.63
C VAL A 101 -5.77 -8.42 -5.41
N ALA A 102 -4.65 -7.86 -4.95
CA ALA A 102 -3.99 -6.78 -5.68
C ALA A 102 -2.55 -6.67 -5.23
N GLU A 103 -1.69 -6.18 -6.13
CA GLU A 103 -0.31 -5.89 -5.77
C GLU A 103 0.20 -4.84 -6.73
N GLY A 104 1.23 -4.12 -6.32
CA GLY A 104 1.82 -3.08 -7.16
C GLY A 104 3.04 -2.48 -6.53
N GLU A 105 3.73 -1.65 -7.32
CA GLU A 105 4.90 -0.93 -6.85
C GLU A 105 4.61 0.56 -6.94
N PHE A 106 4.91 1.28 -5.87
CA PHE A 106 4.56 2.69 -5.77
C PHE A 106 5.81 3.48 -5.44
N THR A 107 6.01 4.58 -6.18
CA THR A 107 7.17 5.44 -5.97
C THR A 107 6.71 6.74 -5.32
N PHE A 108 7.36 7.09 -4.22
CA PHE A 108 7.09 8.33 -3.50
C PHE A 108 8.32 9.20 -3.48
N VAL A 109 8.12 10.52 -3.50
CA VAL A 109 9.21 11.48 -3.38
C VAL A 109 8.99 12.27 -2.10
N ALA A 110 10.05 12.38 -1.30
CA ALA A 110 10.01 13.16 -0.07
C ALA A 110 10.09 14.64 -0.43
N LEU A 111 9.25 15.45 0.21
CA LEU A 111 9.18 16.88 -0.07
C LEU A 111 9.45 17.68 1.19
N ASP A 112 10.05 18.87 1.00
CA ASP A 112 10.23 19.81 2.09
C ASP A 112 8.96 20.67 2.23
N PRO A 113 8.90 21.56 3.21
CA PRO A 113 7.71 22.40 3.40
C PRO A 113 7.34 23.25 2.19
N ASN A 114 8.29 23.49 1.30
CA ASN A 114 8.03 24.27 0.09
C ASN A 114 7.72 23.39 -1.10
N ASN A 115 7.45 22.10 -0.85
CA ASN A 115 7.10 21.12 -1.88
C ASN A 115 8.22 20.87 -2.88
N GLN A 116 9.46 21.01 -2.43
CA GLN A 116 10.62 20.65 -3.24
C GLN A 116 11.18 19.32 -2.77
N PRO A 117 11.80 18.54 -3.66
CA PRO A 117 12.37 17.26 -3.24
C PRO A 117 13.34 17.44 -2.08
N ARG A 118 13.24 16.55 -1.12
CA ARG A 118 14.03 16.60 0.09
C ARG A 118 14.85 15.32 0.20
N GLU A 119 16.11 15.46 0.60
CA GLU A 119 16.95 14.30 0.76
C GLU A 119 16.48 13.48 1.95
N ILE A 120 16.35 12.18 1.75
CA ILE A 120 15.96 11.27 2.81
C ILE A 120 17.21 10.83 3.53
N ALA A 121 17.18 10.87 4.86
CA ALA A 121 18.35 10.48 5.63
C ALA A 121 18.71 9.03 5.33
N ALA A 122 19.99 8.75 5.30
CA ALA A 122 20.45 7.40 5.07
C ALA A 122 19.91 6.51 6.17
N LYS A 123 19.50 5.29 5.79
CA LYS A 123 19.00 4.37 6.77
C LYS A 123 20.12 3.94 7.69
N GLU A 124 19.84 3.99 8.99
CA GLU A 124 20.82 3.55 9.96
C GLU A 124 20.65 2.07 10.18
N GLU A 125 21.66 1.32 9.89
CA GLU A 125 21.54 -0.08 10.11
C GLU A 125 21.47 -0.40 11.54
N SER A 126 22.11 0.42 12.31
CA SER A 126 22.11 0.15 13.72
C SER A 126 20.77 0.30 14.30
N ASN A 127 19.92 0.97 13.63
CA ASN A 127 18.65 1.08 14.12
C ASN A 127 18.09 -0.19 14.17
N GLY A 128 18.67 -0.90 13.40
CA GLY A 128 18.20 -2.25 13.33
C GLY A 128 18.18 -2.64 14.60
#